data_3ca2dcf3fd86090ba21836e671ddd391
#
_entry.id   3ca2dcf3fd86090ba21836e671ddd391
#
_cell.length_a   1.000
_cell.length_b   1.000
_cell.length_c   1.000
_cell.angle_alpha   90.00
_cell.angle_beta   90.00
_cell.angle_gamma   90.00
#
_symmetry.space_group_name_H-M   'P 1'
#
loop_
_entity.id
_entity.type
_entity.pdbx_description
1 polymer ?
#
loop_
_entity_poly.entity_id
_entity_poly.type
_entity_poly.pdbx_seq_one_letter_code
_entity_poly.pdbx_strand_id
1 'polypeptide(L)'
;MLIDPKVNKLIIFNGGGGIVEKQIKLSLNQGLNKYEIANVPASFDPNSADIQLEFINPGDKDSITLQQTIVSLPDRNTSQQIIDREKSAATSIISYAIDFTRELREKVSTICEASSYRTFADMKGIFEFIINATKEGEVIVKIIYFIADLRIKWQTTLQVDIKDDGNNAQIEGFLVVDNQTGFSYEDVELGFAIFELPSTEMEIQYDSFAEGEEEMAQQAISSLSKQKRTQRMRNLML
;
A
#
# COMPACT_ATOMS: atom_id res chain seq x y z
N MET A 1 -6.58 -3.11 -23.65
CA MET A 1 -7.61 -3.87 -22.91
C MET A 1 -7.32 -3.75 -21.42
N LEU A 2 -8.32 -3.37 -20.61
CA LEU A 2 -8.18 -3.36 -19.16
C LEU A 2 -8.27 -4.78 -18.62
N ILE A 3 -7.30 -5.18 -17.78
CA ILE A 3 -7.23 -6.47 -17.12
C ILE A 3 -7.07 -6.26 -15.61
N ASP A 4 -7.56 -7.19 -14.81
CA ASP A 4 -7.40 -7.19 -13.35
C ASP A 4 -6.74 -8.51 -12.91
N PRO A 5 -5.41 -8.60 -12.99
CA PRO A 5 -4.69 -9.79 -12.58
C PRO A 5 -4.87 -10.04 -11.09
N LYS A 6 -5.11 -11.31 -10.72
CA LYS A 6 -5.19 -11.70 -9.30
C LYS A 6 -3.82 -11.51 -8.63
N VAL A 7 -3.83 -10.99 -7.42
CA VAL A 7 -2.62 -11.01 -6.58
C VAL A 7 -2.36 -12.45 -6.17
N ASN A 8 -1.19 -12.95 -6.51
CA ASN A 8 -0.77 -14.30 -6.23
C ASN A 8 0.08 -14.36 -4.95
N LYS A 9 0.95 -13.37 -4.80
CA LYS A 9 1.86 -13.29 -3.66
C LYS A 9 2.02 -11.86 -3.16
N LEU A 10 2.12 -11.73 -1.85
CA LEU A 10 2.37 -10.47 -1.16
C LEU A 10 3.46 -10.70 -0.11
N ILE A 11 4.60 -10.04 -0.26
CA ILE A 11 5.67 -10.04 0.74
C ILE A 11 5.60 -8.71 1.48
N ILE A 12 5.34 -8.75 2.78
CA ILE A 12 5.20 -7.55 3.62
C ILE A 12 6.48 -7.35 4.42
N PHE A 13 6.94 -6.10 4.51
CA PHE A 13 8.11 -5.72 5.31
C PHE A 13 7.68 -5.25 6.71
N ASN A 14 8.52 -5.52 7.70
CA ASN A 14 8.29 -5.06 9.09
C ASN A 14 8.34 -3.53 9.22
N GLY A 15 9.17 -2.87 8.40
CA GLY A 15 9.27 -1.40 8.33
C GLY A 15 8.16 -0.72 7.52
N GLY A 16 7.25 -1.50 6.94
CA GLY A 16 6.19 -1.03 6.06
C GLY A 16 6.51 -1.21 4.57
N GLY A 17 5.46 -1.25 3.77
CA GLY A 17 5.54 -1.56 2.35
C GLY A 17 5.63 -3.06 2.05
N GLY A 18 5.78 -3.39 0.78
CA GLY A 18 5.85 -4.78 0.38
C GLY A 18 6.03 -4.98 -1.12
N ILE A 19 6.23 -6.22 -1.52
CA ILE A 19 6.28 -6.65 -2.92
C ILE A 19 4.98 -7.36 -3.25
N VAL A 20 4.34 -6.91 -4.31
CA VAL A 20 3.12 -7.52 -4.87
C VAL A 20 3.48 -8.28 -6.13
N GLU A 21 3.09 -9.54 -6.20
CA GLU A 21 3.14 -10.33 -7.43
C GLU A 21 1.70 -10.61 -7.88
N LYS A 22 1.37 -10.17 -9.08
CA LYS A 22 0.12 -10.50 -9.76
C LYS A 22 0.37 -11.45 -10.90
N GLN A 23 -0.59 -12.31 -11.18
CA GLN A 23 -0.49 -13.28 -12.27
C GLN A 23 -1.79 -13.36 -13.07
N ILE A 24 -1.66 -13.47 -14.39
CA ILE A 24 -2.79 -13.67 -15.29
C ILE A 24 -2.37 -14.48 -16.50
N LYS A 25 -3.25 -15.38 -16.95
CA LYS A 25 -3.12 -16.05 -18.22
C LYS A 25 -3.80 -15.22 -19.32
N LEU A 26 -3.07 -14.92 -20.38
CA LEU A 26 -3.56 -14.15 -21.50
C LEU A 26 -3.52 -14.97 -22.78
N SER A 27 -4.59 -14.86 -23.58
CA SER A 27 -4.62 -15.32 -24.96
C SER A 27 -4.26 -14.16 -25.86
N LEU A 28 -3.25 -14.34 -26.71
CA LEU A 28 -2.70 -13.32 -27.58
C LEU A 28 -3.15 -13.54 -29.03
N ASN A 29 -3.59 -12.49 -29.67
CA ASN A 29 -3.78 -12.47 -31.11
C ASN A 29 -2.46 -12.15 -31.83
N GLN A 30 -2.32 -12.54 -33.07
CA GLN A 30 -1.19 -12.15 -33.89
C GLN A 30 -1.09 -10.61 -33.97
N GLY A 31 0.10 -10.06 -33.76
CA GLY A 31 0.39 -8.62 -33.75
C GLY A 31 0.54 -8.04 -32.34
N LEU A 32 0.25 -6.75 -32.19
CA LEU A 32 0.42 -6.01 -30.94
C LEU A 32 -0.81 -6.15 -30.03
N ASN A 33 -0.59 -6.64 -28.83
CA ASN A 33 -1.59 -6.78 -27.79
C ASN A 33 -1.29 -5.78 -26.66
N LYS A 34 -2.14 -4.77 -26.48
CA LYS A 34 -2.00 -3.75 -25.43
C LYS A 34 -2.90 -4.06 -24.25
N TYR A 35 -2.33 -4.09 -23.07
CA TYR A 35 -3.00 -4.31 -21.80
C TYR A 35 -2.74 -3.17 -20.82
N GLU A 36 -3.75 -2.85 -20.02
CA GLU A 36 -3.69 -1.94 -18.88
C GLU A 36 -4.10 -2.69 -17.63
N ILE A 37 -3.33 -2.58 -16.56
CA ILE A 37 -3.58 -3.28 -15.31
C ILE A 37 -4.45 -2.41 -14.41
N ALA A 38 -5.57 -2.97 -13.99
CA ALA A 38 -6.42 -2.36 -12.99
C ALA A 38 -5.82 -2.48 -11.56
N ASN A 39 -6.29 -1.62 -10.68
CA ASN A 39 -6.03 -1.70 -9.24
C ASN A 39 -4.55 -1.74 -8.85
N VAL A 40 -3.76 -0.84 -9.45
CA VAL A 40 -2.38 -0.57 -9.02
C VAL A 40 -2.41 0.66 -8.11
N PRO A 41 -1.94 0.57 -6.85
CA PRO A 41 -1.95 1.72 -5.93
C PRO A 41 -0.96 2.81 -6.39
N ALA A 42 -1.27 4.08 -6.14
CA ALA A 42 -0.35 5.18 -6.45
C ALA A 42 0.92 5.17 -5.58
N SER A 43 0.91 4.40 -4.50
CA SER A 43 2.08 4.18 -3.63
C SER A 43 3.09 3.16 -4.18
N PHE A 44 2.85 2.58 -5.38
CA PHE A 44 3.85 1.70 -5.96
C PHE A 44 5.05 2.49 -6.51
N ASP A 45 6.23 1.86 -6.45
CA ASP A 45 7.44 2.42 -7.06
C ASP A 45 7.49 2.06 -8.55
N PRO A 46 7.37 3.04 -9.47
CA PRO A 46 7.43 2.79 -10.91
C PRO A 46 8.73 2.13 -11.38
N ASN A 47 9.84 2.35 -10.66
CA ASN A 47 11.14 1.80 -11.03
C ASN A 47 11.29 0.32 -10.63
N SER A 48 10.43 -0.15 -9.72
CA SER A 48 10.40 -1.55 -9.29
C SER A 48 9.53 -2.45 -10.17
N ALA A 49 8.79 -1.87 -11.11
CA ALA A 49 7.85 -2.59 -11.94
C ALA A 49 8.55 -3.54 -12.91
N ASP A 50 8.29 -4.82 -12.80
CA ASP A 50 8.83 -5.88 -13.65
C ASP A 50 7.71 -6.73 -14.23
N ILE A 51 7.84 -7.08 -15.50
CA ILE A 51 6.92 -7.97 -16.22
C ILE A 51 7.70 -9.16 -16.73
N GLN A 52 7.28 -10.33 -16.31
CA GLN A 52 7.85 -11.61 -16.73
C GLN A 52 6.82 -12.39 -17.53
N LEU A 53 7.27 -12.96 -18.65
CA LEU A 53 6.45 -13.84 -19.50
C LEU A 53 6.84 -15.28 -19.23
N GLU A 54 5.88 -16.09 -18.77
CA GLU A 54 6.03 -17.54 -18.66
C GLU A 54 5.29 -18.20 -19.82
N PHE A 55 6.02 -18.93 -20.65
CA PHE A 55 5.47 -19.57 -21.84
C PHE A 55 4.88 -20.93 -21.47
N ILE A 56 3.59 -21.10 -21.79
CA ILE A 56 2.89 -22.38 -21.58
C ILE A 56 3.49 -23.44 -22.50
N ASN A 57 3.79 -23.06 -23.75
CA ASN A 57 4.48 -23.90 -24.71
C ASN A 57 5.93 -23.38 -24.92
N PRO A 58 6.97 -24.18 -24.71
CA PRO A 58 8.35 -23.73 -24.90
C PRO A 58 8.66 -23.15 -26.28
N GLY A 59 7.95 -23.61 -27.32
CA GLY A 59 8.10 -23.11 -28.70
C GLY A 59 7.52 -21.72 -28.98
N ASP A 60 6.85 -21.11 -27.98
CA ASP A 60 6.29 -19.77 -28.11
C ASP A 60 7.28 -18.67 -27.69
N LYS A 61 8.40 -19.03 -27.08
CA LYS A 61 9.42 -18.09 -26.59
C LYS A 61 9.95 -17.15 -27.67
N ASP A 62 10.15 -17.66 -28.87
CA ASP A 62 10.64 -16.85 -30.02
C ASP A 62 9.52 -16.10 -30.75
N SER A 63 8.27 -16.45 -30.46
CA SER A 63 7.07 -15.91 -31.10
C SER A 63 6.40 -14.79 -30.32
N ILE A 64 6.66 -14.68 -29.02
CA ILE A 64 5.99 -13.76 -28.12
C ILE A 64 7.05 -12.93 -27.38
N THR A 65 6.98 -11.61 -27.51
CA THR A 65 7.95 -10.69 -26.93
C THR A 65 7.26 -9.52 -26.24
N LEU A 66 7.75 -9.14 -25.06
CA LEU A 66 7.37 -7.90 -24.41
C LEU A 66 8.05 -6.74 -25.14
N GLN A 67 7.25 -5.84 -25.71
CA GLN A 67 7.75 -4.71 -26.50
C GLN A 67 7.95 -3.46 -25.64
N GLN A 68 7.01 -3.18 -24.76
CA GLN A 68 7.01 -1.95 -23.99
C GLN A 68 6.26 -2.13 -22.67
N THR A 69 6.76 -1.48 -21.65
CA THR A 69 6.08 -1.25 -20.38
C THR A 69 5.96 0.25 -20.16
N ILE A 70 4.77 0.73 -19.80
CA ILE A 70 4.48 2.12 -19.49
C ILE A 70 3.95 2.15 -18.07
N VAL A 71 4.67 2.86 -17.22
CA VAL A 71 4.33 2.98 -15.79
C VAL A 71 4.30 4.44 -15.44
N SER A 72 3.21 4.90 -14.85
CA SER A 72 3.11 6.27 -14.39
C SER A 72 2.23 6.40 -13.16
N LEU A 73 2.61 7.33 -12.31
CA LEU A 73 1.79 7.75 -11.18
C LEU A 73 0.75 8.78 -11.65
N PRO A 74 -0.40 8.88 -10.97
CA PRO A 74 -1.36 9.93 -11.24
C PRO A 74 -0.71 11.31 -10.95
N ASP A 75 -1.11 12.32 -11.69
CA ASP A 75 -0.65 13.68 -11.43
C ASP A 75 -1.07 14.13 -10.03
N ARG A 76 -0.09 14.54 -9.22
CA ARG A 76 -0.27 14.83 -7.81
C ARG A 76 -1.21 16.00 -7.57
N ASN A 77 -1.06 17.06 -8.36
CA ASN A 77 -1.87 18.27 -8.21
C ASN A 77 -3.34 18.01 -8.55
N THR A 78 -3.59 17.32 -9.66
CA THR A 78 -4.94 16.92 -10.07
C THR A 78 -5.56 15.96 -9.05
N SER A 79 -4.79 15.01 -8.56
CA SER A 79 -5.23 14.06 -7.54
C SER A 79 -5.59 14.75 -6.23
N GLN A 80 -4.77 15.71 -5.79
CA GLN A 80 -5.05 16.49 -4.59
C GLN A 80 -6.33 17.32 -4.74
N GLN A 81 -6.55 17.95 -5.88
CA GLN A 81 -7.78 18.69 -6.15
C GLN A 81 -9.03 17.80 -6.09
N ILE A 82 -8.93 16.54 -6.56
CA ILE A 82 -10.02 15.58 -6.48
C ILE A 82 -10.31 15.24 -5.01
N ILE A 83 -9.27 14.92 -4.24
CA ILE A 83 -9.38 14.59 -2.81
C ILE A 83 -10.01 15.76 -2.04
N ASP A 84 -9.55 16.98 -2.27
CA ASP A 84 -10.06 18.18 -1.59
C ASP A 84 -11.51 18.46 -1.95
N ARG A 85 -11.88 18.22 -3.22
CA ARG A 85 -13.28 18.32 -3.66
C ARG A 85 -14.16 17.27 -2.96
N GLU A 86 -13.71 16.03 -2.88
CA GLU A 86 -14.43 14.96 -2.19
C GLU A 86 -14.60 15.28 -0.70
N LYS A 87 -13.55 15.74 -0.01
CA LYS A 87 -13.60 16.16 1.39
C LYS A 87 -14.56 17.33 1.61
N SER A 88 -14.53 18.33 0.73
CA SER A 88 -15.42 19.48 0.80
C SER A 88 -16.89 19.08 0.57
N ALA A 89 -17.16 18.18 -0.38
CA ALA A 89 -18.48 17.65 -0.62
C ALA A 89 -18.99 16.85 0.59
N ALA A 90 -18.14 16.00 1.19
CA ALA A 90 -18.49 15.24 2.39
C ALA A 90 -18.83 16.16 3.56
N THR A 91 -18.03 17.20 3.81
CA THR A 91 -18.30 18.22 4.85
C THR A 91 -19.64 18.94 4.60
N SER A 92 -19.93 19.29 3.36
CA SER A 92 -21.20 19.93 3.00
C SER A 92 -22.39 19.02 3.26
N ILE A 93 -22.30 17.72 2.92
CA ILE A 93 -23.36 16.75 3.20
C ILE A 93 -23.61 16.61 4.69
N ILE A 94 -22.57 16.58 5.52
CA ILE A 94 -22.70 16.53 6.99
C ILE A 94 -23.46 17.75 7.50
N SER A 95 -23.14 18.94 7.01
CA SER A 95 -23.81 20.16 7.44
C SER A 95 -25.30 20.18 7.10
N TYR A 96 -25.69 19.63 5.93
CA TYR A 96 -27.09 19.49 5.54
C TYR A 96 -27.81 18.34 6.29
N ALA A 97 -27.09 17.36 6.81
CA ALA A 97 -27.69 16.22 7.51
C ALA A 97 -28.24 16.57 8.92
N ILE A 98 -28.06 17.80 9.38
CA ILE A 98 -28.55 18.26 10.69
C ILE A 98 -30.04 18.08 10.83
N ASP A 99 -30.81 18.28 9.74
CA ASP A 99 -32.27 18.20 9.72
C ASP A 99 -32.82 16.79 9.49
N PHE A 100 -31.94 15.79 9.24
CA PHE A 100 -32.34 14.41 9.03
C PHE A 100 -32.59 13.66 10.35
N THR A 101 -33.31 12.54 10.25
CA THR A 101 -33.46 11.61 11.39
C THR A 101 -32.10 11.14 11.88
N ARG A 102 -32.03 10.81 13.16
CA ARG A 102 -30.76 10.37 13.79
C ARG A 102 -30.08 9.24 13.04
N GLU A 103 -30.85 8.22 12.62
CA GLU A 103 -30.32 7.06 11.90
C GLU A 103 -29.70 7.44 10.55
N LEU A 104 -30.37 8.32 9.79
CA LEU A 104 -29.85 8.77 8.50
C LEU A 104 -28.59 9.62 8.69
N ARG A 105 -28.55 10.44 9.73
CA ARG A 105 -27.39 11.26 10.09
C ARG A 105 -26.18 10.38 10.41
N GLU A 106 -26.36 9.32 11.20
CA GLU A 106 -25.27 8.39 11.54
C GLU A 106 -24.71 7.72 10.28
N LYS A 107 -25.56 7.24 9.37
CA LYS A 107 -25.13 6.64 8.09
C LYS A 107 -24.37 7.61 7.20
N VAL A 108 -24.88 8.85 7.07
CA VAL A 108 -24.21 9.88 6.28
C VAL A 108 -22.88 10.26 6.89
N SER A 109 -22.77 10.41 8.21
CA SER A 109 -21.53 10.69 8.92
C SER A 109 -20.48 9.61 8.65
N THR A 110 -20.85 8.33 8.76
CA THR A 110 -19.94 7.21 8.48
C THR A 110 -19.37 7.25 7.06
N ILE A 111 -20.23 7.52 6.05
CA ILE A 111 -19.77 7.61 4.65
C ILE A 111 -18.84 8.81 4.48
N CYS A 112 -19.14 9.94 5.07
CA CYS A 112 -18.33 11.16 4.98
C CYS A 112 -16.99 11.00 5.70
N GLU A 113 -16.97 10.35 6.86
CA GLU A 113 -15.73 10.02 7.58
C GLU A 113 -14.81 9.14 6.73
N ALA A 114 -15.34 8.08 6.11
CA ALA A 114 -14.57 7.22 5.21
C ALA A 114 -13.91 8.02 4.06
N SER A 115 -14.63 8.98 3.47
CA SER A 115 -14.10 9.85 2.41
C SER A 115 -13.02 10.80 2.91
N SER A 116 -13.08 11.24 4.17
CA SER A 116 -12.12 12.20 4.75
C SER A 116 -10.73 11.63 4.96
N TYR A 117 -10.60 10.30 5.06
CA TYR A 117 -9.31 9.61 5.24
C TYR A 117 -8.60 9.26 3.92
N ARG A 118 -9.22 9.54 2.77
CA ARG A 118 -8.61 9.26 1.48
C ARG A 118 -7.37 10.10 1.27
N THR A 119 -6.29 9.44 0.85
CA THR A 119 -4.99 10.06 0.59
C THR A 119 -4.55 9.80 -0.86
N PHE A 120 -3.47 10.44 -1.30
CA PHE A 120 -2.87 10.18 -2.61
C PHE A 120 -2.52 8.70 -2.79
N ALA A 121 -2.06 8.03 -1.74
CA ALA A 121 -1.70 6.61 -1.79
C ALA A 121 -2.89 5.69 -2.12
N ASP A 122 -4.13 6.17 -1.91
CA ASP A 122 -5.36 5.43 -2.25
C ASP A 122 -5.80 5.66 -3.71
N MET A 123 -5.11 6.56 -4.44
CA MET A 123 -5.32 6.75 -5.87
C MET A 123 -4.70 5.59 -6.66
N LYS A 124 -5.09 5.48 -7.93
CA LYS A 124 -4.60 4.41 -8.81
C LYS A 124 -3.54 4.94 -9.76
N GLY A 125 -2.43 4.23 -9.84
CA GLY A 125 -1.41 4.40 -10.87
C GLY A 125 -1.84 3.78 -12.20
N ILE A 126 -1.10 4.10 -13.24
CA ILE A 126 -1.27 3.53 -14.58
C ILE A 126 -0.10 2.56 -14.82
N PHE A 127 -0.44 1.33 -15.17
CA PHE A 127 0.52 0.31 -15.52
C PHE A 127 0.05 -0.40 -16.79
N GLU A 128 0.70 -0.10 -17.90
CA GLU A 128 0.37 -0.65 -19.20
C GLU A 128 1.55 -1.45 -19.76
N PHE A 129 1.27 -2.46 -20.55
CA PHE A 129 2.28 -3.17 -21.30
C PHE A 129 1.79 -3.62 -22.67
N ILE A 130 2.73 -3.81 -23.58
CA ILE A 130 2.47 -4.23 -24.96
C ILE A 130 3.27 -5.50 -25.24
N ILE A 131 2.56 -6.55 -25.63
CA ILE A 131 3.14 -7.81 -26.09
C ILE A 131 2.95 -7.92 -27.59
N ASN A 132 4.02 -8.23 -28.31
CA ASN A 132 3.96 -8.59 -29.71
C ASN A 132 3.99 -10.11 -29.86
N ALA A 133 3.04 -10.66 -30.62
CA ALA A 133 2.96 -12.07 -30.91
C ALA A 133 3.00 -12.27 -32.44
N THR A 134 3.94 -13.06 -32.95
CA THR A 134 4.04 -13.34 -34.40
C THR A 134 2.98 -14.33 -34.85
N LYS A 135 2.40 -15.08 -33.94
CA LYS A 135 1.27 -16.00 -34.12
C LYS A 135 0.36 -15.97 -32.89
N GLU A 136 -0.84 -16.46 -33.02
CA GLU A 136 -1.73 -16.66 -31.85
C GLU A 136 -1.09 -17.61 -30.84
N GLY A 137 -1.28 -17.33 -29.54
CA GLY A 137 -0.70 -18.12 -28.47
C GLY A 137 -1.24 -17.75 -27.09
N GLU A 138 -0.78 -18.47 -26.09
CA GLU A 138 -1.12 -18.22 -24.70
C GLU A 138 0.15 -18.00 -23.88
N VAL A 139 0.08 -17.06 -22.95
CA VAL A 139 1.19 -16.74 -22.06
C VAL A 139 0.67 -16.44 -20.66
N ILE A 140 1.44 -16.80 -19.66
CA ILE A 140 1.21 -16.36 -18.29
C ILE A 140 2.07 -15.12 -18.09
N VAL A 141 1.43 -14.02 -17.69
CA VAL A 141 2.10 -12.76 -17.38
C VAL A 141 2.18 -12.63 -15.88
N LYS A 142 3.41 -12.52 -15.35
CA LYS A 142 3.70 -12.15 -13.97
C LYS A 142 4.07 -10.68 -13.91
N ILE A 143 3.48 -9.97 -12.98
CA ILE A 143 3.67 -8.54 -12.78
C ILE A 143 4.10 -8.35 -11.34
N ILE A 144 5.33 -7.86 -11.16
CA ILE A 144 5.94 -7.69 -9.85
C ILE A 144 6.21 -6.20 -9.66
N TYR A 145 5.84 -5.67 -8.52
CA TYR A 145 6.15 -4.29 -8.14
C TYR A 145 6.22 -4.11 -6.62
N PHE A 146 6.99 -3.12 -6.21
CA PHE A 146 7.09 -2.70 -4.82
C PHE A 146 6.04 -1.63 -4.50
N ILE A 147 5.42 -1.74 -3.34
CA ILE A 147 4.55 -0.70 -2.77
C ILE A 147 5.25 -0.04 -1.59
N ALA A 148 5.45 1.28 -1.69
CA ALA A 148 6.07 2.10 -0.66
C ALA A 148 4.98 2.71 0.24
N ASP A 149 4.23 1.86 0.96
CA ASP A 149 3.12 2.31 1.81
C ASP A 149 3.32 1.81 3.24
N LEU A 150 3.69 2.70 4.14
CA LEU A 150 3.95 2.38 5.55
C LEU A 150 2.70 1.93 6.32
N ARG A 151 1.51 2.07 5.73
CA ARG A 151 0.24 1.62 6.30
C ARG A 151 0.02 0.10 6.16
N ILE A 152 0.87 -0.60 5.37
CA ILE A 152 0.93 -2.06 5.34
C ILE A 152 2.24 -2.52 5.94
N LYS A 153 2.16 -3.27 7.04
CA LYS A 153 3.33 -3.74 7.78
C LYS A 153 2.98 -4.98 8.60
N TRP A 154 3.99 -5.64 9.12
CA TRP A 154 3.81 -6.73 10.07
C TRP A 154 4.67 -6.54 11.31
N GLN A 155 4.25 -7.18 12.39
CA GLN A 155 4.98 -7.22 13.65
C GLN A 155 4.80 -8.58 14.32
N THR A 156 5.72 -8.92 15.22
CA THR A 156 5.63 -10.11 16.06
C THR A 156 5.07 -9.75 17.42
N THR A 157 4.16 -10.59 17.92
CA THR A 157 3.70 -10.54 19.32
C THR A 157 4.07 -11.86 19.97
N LEU A 158 4.66 -11.80 21.14
CA LEU A 158 4.98 -12.96 21.97
C LEU A 158 4.11 -12.96 23.23
N GLN A 159 3.44 -14.07 23.47
CA GLN A 159 2.76 -14.34 24.72
C GLN A 159 3.61 -15.31 25.54
N VAL A 160 3.88 -14.97 26.80
CA VAL A 160 4.66 -15.80 27.71
C VAL A 160 3.82 -16.11 28.94
N ASP A 161 3.46 -17.38 29.09
CA ASP A 161 2.71 -17.88 30.25
C ASP A 161 3.68 -18.64 31.17
N ILE A 162 3.96 -18.07 32.34
CA ILE A 162 4.79 -18.71 33.36
C ILE A 162 3.92 -19.64 34.19
N LYS A 163 4.31 -20.92 34.28
CA LYS A 163 3.58 -21.91 35.09
C LYS A 163 3.82 -21.70 36.56
N ASP A 164 2.91 -22.18 37.40
CA ASP A 164 2.93 -21.99 38.87
C ASP A 164 4.21 -22.49 39.56
N ASP A 165 4.94 -23.43 38.94
CA ASP A 165 6.23 -23.93 39.44
C ASP A 165 7.40 -22.92 39.26
N GLY A 166 7.19 -21.83 38.50
CA GLY A 166 8.18 -20.80 38.24
C GLY A 166 9.39 -21.27 37.36
N ASN A 167 9.44 -22.55 37.03
CA ASN A 167 10.58 -23.14 36.31
C ASN A 167 10.27 -23.39 34.82
N ASN A 168 9.00 -23.35 34.43
CA ASN A 168 8.55 -23.59 33.08
C ASN A 168 7.76 -22.41 32.55
N ALA A 169 7.99 -22.03 31.28
CA ALA A 169 7.21 -21.04 30.58
C ALA A 169 6.75 -21.59 29.22
N GLN A 170 5.52 -21.30 28.87
CA GLN A 170 5.01 -21.53 27.53
C GLN A 170 5.11 -20.22 26.76
N ILE A 171 5.72 -20.27 25.58
CA ILE A 171 5.90 -19.10 24.72
C ILE A 171 5.14 -19.37 23.42
N GLU A 172 4.24 -18.45 23.09
CA GLU A 172 3.50 -18.46 21.83
C GLU A 172 3.84 -17.20 21.04
N GLY A 173 4.19 -17.36 19.77
CA GLY A 173 4.53 -16.27 18.86
C GLY A 173 3.46 -16.09 17.78
N PHE A 174 3.07 -14.85 17.53
CA PHE A 174 2.10 -14.49 16.50
C PHE A 174 2.71 -13.46 15.55
N LEU A 175 2.42 -13.62 14.25
CA LEU A 175 2.65 -12.59 13.24
C LEU A 175 1.35 -11.81 13.06
N VAL A 176 1.39 -10.52 13.30
CA VAL A 176 0.25 -9.62 13.16
C VAL A 176 0.49 -8.75 11.93
N VAL A 177 -0.41 -8.83 10.96
CA VAL A 177 -0.42 -7.98 9.76
C VAL A 177 -1.36 -6.82 10.00
N ASP A 178 -0.85 -5.60 9.82
CA ASP A 178 -1.63 -4.37 9.83
C ASP A 178 -1.71 -3.85 8.38
N ASN A 179 -2.92 -3.78 7.83
CA ASN A 179 -3.18 -3.25 6.50
C ASN A 179 -4.24 -2.14 6.60
N GLN A 180 -3.77 -0.91 6.63
CA GLN A 180 -4.61 0.30 6.64
C GLN A 180 -4.62 1.00 5.27
N THR A 181 -4.20 0.30 4.22
CA THR A 181 -4.28 0.80 2.84
C THR A 181 -5.71 0.69 2.31
N GLY A 182 -6.03 1.42 1.25
CA GLY A 182 -7.31 1.29 0.54
C GLY A 182 -7.43 0.04 -0.35
N PHE A 183 -6.49 -0.92 -0.25
CA PHE A 183 -6.42 -2.10 -1.10
C PHE A 183 -6.58 -3.38 -0.28
N SER A 184 -7.44 -4.28 -0.74
CA SER A 184 -7.65 -5.60 -0.15
C SER A 184 -6.83 -6.66 -0.89
N TYR A 185 -6.31 -7.61 -0.14
CA TYR A 185 -5.55 -8.76 -0.65
C TYR A 185 -6.20 -10.04 -0.15
N GLU A 186 -6.88 -10.75 -1.04
CA GLU A 186 -7.64 -11.96 -0.72
C GLU A 186 -7.00 -13.18 -1.36
N ASP A 187 -7.00 -14.32 -0.67
CA ASP A 187 -6.48 -15.61 -1.16
C ASP A 187 -5.04 -15.50 -1.70
N VAL A 188 -4.16 -14.77 -1.00
CA VAL A 188 -2.79 -14.53 -1.42
C VAL A 188 -1.80 -15.36 -0.61
N GLU A 189 -0.70 -15.77 -1.23
CA GLU A 189 0.46 -16.28 -0.52
C GLU A 189 1.15 -15.13 0.22
N LEU A 190 1.18 -15.18 1.56
CA LEU A 190 1.86 -14.17 2.37
C LEU A 190 3.29 -14.57 2.66
N GLY A 191 4.21 -13.66 2.36
CA GLY A 191 5.60 -13.69 2.80
C GLY A 191 5.88 -12.56 3.79
N PHE A 192 6.83 -12.78 4.69
CA PHE A 192 7.27 -11.80 5.67
C PHE A 192 8.77 -11.60 5.53
N ALA A 193 9.19 -10.34 5.41
CA ALA A 193 10.59 -10.01 5.30
C ALA A 193 10.96 -8.91 6.30
N ILE A 194 12.16 -9.05 6.86
CA ILE A 194 12.77 -8.00 7.65
C ILE A 194 13.59 -7.17 6.67
N PHE A 195 13.23 -5.90 6.54
CA PHE A 195 13.93 -4.96 5.69
C PHE A 195 14.10 -3.65 6.43
N GLU A 196 15.35 -3.26 6.62
CA GLU A 196 15.70 -1.93 7.10
C GLU A 196 15.94 -1.07 5.87
N LEU A 197 15.02 -0.17 5.57
CA LEU A 197 15.23 0.84 4.55
C LEU A 197 16.41 1.70 4.99
N PRO A 198 17.48 1.86 4.18
CA PRO A 198 18.52 2.82 4.49
C PRO A 198 17.87 4.19 4.67
N SER A 199 18.04 4.76 5.85
CA SER A 199 17.41 6.03 6.27
C SER A 199 17.80 7.25 5.41
N THR A 200 18.67 7.07 4.42
CA THR A 200 19.25 8.14 3.59
C THR A 200 18.69 8.24 2.17
N GLU A 201 17.89 7.28 1.68
CA GLU A 201 17.45 7.30 0.27
C GLU A 201 15.94 7.25 0.06
N MET A 202 15.14 7.11 1.11
CA MET A 202 13.71 7.36 1.01
C MET A 202 13.33 8.73 1.60
N GLU A 203 14.00 9.78 1.23
CA GLU A 203 13.31 11.00 0.86
C GLU A 203 12.55 10.76 -0.47
N ILE A 204 11.76 9.69 -0.54
CA ILE A 204 10.56 9.75 -1.36
C ILE A 204 9.82 10.91 -0.75
N GLN A 205 9.90 12.04 -1.42
CA GLN A 205 9.23 13.28 -1.15
C GLN A 205 7.77 13.04 -0.70
N TYR A 206 7.60 12.59 0.54
CA TYR A 206 6.42 12.85 1.34
C TYR A 206 6.43 14.33 1.75
N ASP A 207 7.19 15.12 0.97
CA ASP A 207 7.21 16.54 1.07
C ASP A 207 5.79 17.06 0.91
N SER A 208 5.34 17.67 1.95
CA SER A 208 4.25 18.63 2.03
C SER A 208 2.83 18.17 2.40
N PHE A 209 2.60 16.98 2.96
CA PHE A 209 1.31 16.77 3.63
C PHE A 209 1.32 17.13 5.12
N ALA A 210 2.43 17.61 5.65
CA ALA A 210 2.62 17.79 7.08
C ALA A 210 3.22 19.14 7.48
N GLU A 211 3.04 20.22 6.75
CA GLU A 211 3.41 21.55 7.32
C GLU A 211 2.64 21.86 8.60
N GLY A 212 1.45 21.26 8.82
CA GLY A 212 0.70 21.38 10.07
C GLY A 212 0.95 20.27 11.10
N GLU A 213 1.37 19.08 10.67
CA GLU A 213 1.64 17.96 11.57
C GLU A 213 3.11 17.92 12.05
N GLU A 214 4.06 18.43 11.26
CA GLU A 214 5.45 18.57 11.71
C GLU A 214 5.61 19.56 12.84
N GLU A 215 4.90 20.69 12.84
CA GLU A 215 4.91 21.61 13.97
C GLU A 215 4.36 20.96 15.24
N MET A 216 3.29 20.17 15.14
CA MET A 216 2.74 19.44 16.30
C MET A 216 3.64 18.28 16.73
N ALA A 217 4.24 17.53 15.81
CA ALA A 217 5.19 16.48 16.15
C ALA A 217 6.48 17.02 16.76
N GLN A 218 7.04 18.11 16.24
CA GLN A 218 8.21 18.76 16.83
C GLN A 218 7.91 19.39 18.20
N GLN A 219 6.72 19.94 18.41
CA GLN A 219 6.28 20.41 19.73
C GLN A 219 6.09 19.24 20.72
N ALA A 220 5.55 18.10 20.28
CA ALA A 220 5.40 16.90 21.10
C ALA A 220 6.78 16.29 21.46
N ILE A 221 7.72 16.21 20.52
CA ILE A 221 9.09 15.72 20.75
C ILE A 221 9.84 16.65 21.68
N SER A 222 9.71 17.97 21.51
CA SER A 222 10.35 18.97 22.38
C SER A 222 9.78 18.96 23.80
N SER A 223 8.48 18.73 23.96
CA SER A 223 7.82 18.57 25.27
C SER A 223 8.25 17.30 26.00
N LEU A 224 8.36 16.17 25.29
CA LEU A 224 8.85 14.90 25.84
C LEU A 224 10.32 14.96 26.25
N SER A 225 11.16 15.68 25.48
CA SER A 225 12.57 15.89 25.82
C SER A 225 12.73 16.77 27.06
N LYS A 226 11.89 17.80 27.23
CA LYS A 226 11.84 18.64 28.43
C LYS A 226 11.37 17.85 29.67
N GLN A 227 10.35 17.00 29.53
CA GLN A 227 9.90 16.15 30.63
C GLN A 227 10.96 15.14 31.08
N LYS A 228 11.66 14.47 30.15
CA LYS A 228 12.76 13.56 30.46
C LYS A 228 13.95 14.28 31.15
N ARG A 229 14.23 15.53 30.78
CA ARG A 229 15.27 16.33 31.41
C ARG A 229 14.91 16.75 32.85
N THR A 230 13.64 17.11 33.07
CA THR A 230 13.13 17.46 34.40
C THR A 230 13.09 16.26 35.35
N GLN A 231 12.73 15.08 34.83
CA GLN A 231 12.73 13.82 35.60
C GLN A 231 14.15 13.36 35.94
N ARG A 232 15.12 13.54 35.05
CA ARG A 232 16.54 13.25 35.34
C ARG A 232 17.11 14.20 36.37
N MET A 233 16.76 15.48 36.36
CA MET A 233 17.20 16.42 37.41
C MET A 233 16.56 16.13 38.80
N ARG A 234 15.30 15.68 38.84
CA ARG A 234 14.67 15.24 40.12
C ARG A 234 15.34 14.01 40.70
N ASN A 235 15.78 13.07 39.89
CA ASN A 235 16.47 11.84 40.35
C ASN A 235 17.94 12.05 40.72
N LEU A 236 18.52 13.23 40.44
CA LEU A 236 19.88 13.61 40.82
C LEU A 236 19.91 14.48 42.09
N MET A 237 18.73 14.89 42.63
CA MET A 237 18.61 15.70 43.82
C MET A 237 18.02 14.90 45.01
N LEU A 238 17.86 13.59 44.92
CA LEU A 238 17.57 12.64 45.96
C LEU A 238 18.79 11.70 46.18
#